data_e9bd58e8c371af978d577e3d7d24619a
#
_entry.id   e9bd58e8c371af978d577e3d7d24619a
#
_cell.length_a   1.000
_cell.length_b   1.000
_cell.length_c   1.000
_cell.angle_alpha   90.00
_cell.angle_beta   90.00
_cell.angle_gamma   90.00
#
_symmetry.space_group_name_H-M   'P 1'
#
loop_
_entity.id
_entity.type
_entity.pdbx_description
1 polymer ?
#
loop_
_entity_poly.entity_id
_entity_poly.type
_entity_poly.pdbx_seq_one_letter_code
_entity_poly.pdbx_strand_id
1 'polypeptide(L)'
;MSIYPYFYNYINMSHTVSAIFTFKDLASKNKFIAFCNGDNGLSVTRGWKGCESIDCYESHTNPLQVTIWQKWSGPEAHESYVKHRHEDGSFDFLGELISSPPEINPLKPVLFKTDTEQVTRVILDMCDKDHTVGNKHMHEKCVFIRPTGNPLDLDGWNKMMTNEDVNVESSRLVQMNRLRISENMAYVCYTTHGKFTYKGTENDDVAVFTSILEKLDGRWQVVFGQRSTGRKPSDTPPKFP
;
A
#
# COMPACT_ATOMS: atom_id res chain seq x y z
N MET A 1 -38.55 -8.05 10.97
CA MET A 1 -37.35 -8.86 11.02
C MET A 1 -36.77 -8.86 9.64
N SER A 2 -35.87 -7.93 9.33
CA SER A 2 -35.23 -7.81 8.04
C SER A 2 -33.76 -8.23 8.20
N ILE A 3 -33.40 -9.34 7.57
CA ILE A 3 -32.04 -9.86 7.54
C ILE A 3 -31.36 -9.17 6.37
N TYR A 4 -30.50 -8.18 6.64
CA TYR A 4 -29.63 -7.62 5.62
C TYR A 4 -28.45 -8.58 5.41
N PRO A 5 -28.20 -9.04 4.17
CA PRO A 5 -26.97 -9.75 3.87
C PRO A 5 -25.81 -8.74 3.89
N TYR A 6 -24.84 -8.99 4.75
CA TYR A 6 -23.56 -8.30 4.73
C TYR A 6 -22.84 -8.61 3.42
N PHE A 7 -22.92 -7.71 2.47
CA PHE A 7 -21.96 -7.68 1.36
C PHE A 7 -20.61 -7.29 1.95
N TYR A 8 -19.74 -8.25 2.14
CA TYR A 8 -18.32 -8.03 2.30
C TYR A 8 -17.81 -7.35 1.01
N ASN A 9 -17.71 -6.03 1.03
CA ASN A 9 -16.87 -5.34 0.09
C ASN A 9 -15.43 -5.79 0.37
N TYR A 10 -14.92 -6.71 -0.43
CA TYR A 10 -13.49 -6.97 -0.55
C TYR A 10 -12.85 -5.68 -1.08
N ILE A 11 -12.51 -4.78 -0.17
CA ILE A 11 -11.62 -3.66 -0.46
C ILE A 11 -10.30 -4.31 -0.88
N ASN A 12 -9.79 -3.93 -2.05
CA ASN A 12 -8.57 -4.35 -2.72
C ASN A 12 -7.45 -4.74 -1.75
N MET A 13 -7.48 -5.98 -1.26
CA MET A 13 -6.34 -6.56 -0.55
C MET A 13 -5.43 -7.11 -1.64
N SER A 14 -4.26 -6.51 -1.79
CA SER A 14 -3.23 -7.03 -2.68
C SER A 14 -3.04 -8.52 -2.43
N HIS A 15 -3.12 -9.31 -3.49
CA HIS A 15 -2.94 -10.75 -3.45
C HIS A 15 -1.45 -11.06 -3.60
N THR A 16 -0.83 -11.55 -2.53
CA THR A 16 0.59 -11.91 -2.52
C THR A 16 0.74 -13.42 -2.67
N VAL A 17 1.62 -13.85 -3.56
CA VAL A 17 1.90 -15.28 -3.81
C VAL A 17 3.40 -15.50 -3.84
N SER A 18 3.87 -16.54 -3.13
CA SER A 18 5.19 -17.09 -3.38
C SER A 18 5.06 -18.41 -4.16
N ALA A 19 5.85 -18.55 -5.22
CA ALA A 19 5.96 -19.76 -6.01
C ALA A 19 7.39 -20.29 -5.90
N ILE A 20 7.55 -21.49 -5.34
CA ILE A 20 8.85 -22.11 -5.11
C ILE A 20 9.02 -23.23 -6.12
N PHE A 21 10.09 -23.15 -6.92
CA PHE A 21 10.43 -24.09 -7.98
C PHE A 21 11.69 -24.85 -7.60
N THR A 22 11.66 -26.18 -7.66
CA THR A 22 12.84 -27.03 -7.51
C THR A 22 13.18 -27.65 -8.87
N PHE A 23 14.38 -27.38 -9.37
CA PHE A 23 14.84 -27.80 -10.70
C PHE A 23 15.51 -29.16 -10.69
N LYS A 24 15.51 -29.86 -11.84
CA LYS A 24 16.14 -31.17 -12.00
C LYS A 24 17.64 -31.13 -11.78
N ASP A 25 18.27 -30.01 -12.24
CA ASP A 25 19.70 -29.78 -12.16
C ASP A 25 20.02 -28.28 -12.31
N LEU A 26 21.29 -27.89 -12.15
CA LEU A 26 21.75 -26.54 -12.30
C LEU A 26 21.59 -25.98 -13.73
N ALA A 27 21.70 -26.84 -14.76
CA ALA A 27 21.50 -26.40 -16.14
C ALA A 27 20.05 -26.00 -16.40
N SER A 28 19.10 -26.78 -15.87
CA SER A 28 17.66 -26.46 -15.90
C SER A 28 17.34 -25.17 -15.15
N LYS A 29 17.90 -24.99 -13.95
CA LYS A 29 17.76 -23.72 -13.20
C LYS A 29 18.29 -22.53 -13.99
N ASN A 30 19.48 -22.64 -14.56
CA ASN A 30 20.09 -21.55 -15.33
C ASN A 30 19.29 -21.20 -16.59
N LYS A 31 18.70 -22.20 -17.27
CA LYS A 31 17.75 -21.97 -18.37
C LYS A 31 16.53 -21.20 -17.91
N PHE A 32 15.97 -21.51 -16.76
CA PHE A 32 14.85 -20.77 -16.20
C PHE A 32 15.23 -19.32 -15.84
N ILE A 33 16.39 -19.09 -15.21
CA ILE A 33 16.88 -17.75 -14.90
C ILE A 33 17.08 -16.94 -16.18
N ALA A 34 17.66 -17.55 -17.23
CA ALA A 34 17.81 -16.91 -18.53
C ALA A 34 16.45 -16.55 -19.16
N PHE A 35 15.47 -17.45 -19.08
CA PHE A 35 14.09 -17.17 -19.49
C PHE A 35 13.47 -16.00 -18.71
N CYS A 36 13.62 -15.96 -17.39
CA CYS A 36 13.11 -14.88 -16.54
C CYS A 36 13.68 -13.51 -16.95
N ASN A 37 14.92 -13.46 -17.39
CA ASN A 37 15.61 -12.24 -17.85
C ASN A 37 15.33 -11.88 -19.32
N GLY A 38 14.71 -12.76 -20.07
CA GLY A 38 14.36 -12.53 -21.48
C GLY A 38 13.02 -11.76 -21.64
N ASP A 39 12.74 -11.39 -22.89
CA ASP A 39 11.55 -10.60 -23.24
C ASP A 39 10.23 -11.31 -22.91
N ASN A 40 10.20 -12.64 -22.97
CA ASN A 40 9.03 -13.45 -22.65
C ASN A 40 8.97 -13.90 -21.17
N GLY A 41 9.90 -13.44 -20.34
CA GLY A 41 10.03 -13.79 -18.93
C GLY A 41 9.28 -12.88 -17.99
N LEU A 42 9.98 -12.36 -16.97
CA LEU A 42 9.36 -11.51 -15.92
C LEU A 42 8.95 -10.12 -16.45
N SER A 43 9.47 -9.67 -17.59
CA SER A 43 9.02 -8.44 -18.26
C SER A 43 7.53 -8.51 -18.62
N VAL A 44 7.05 -9.64 -19.14
CA VAL A 44 5.63 -9.89 -19.44
C VAL A 44 4.81 -9.80 -18.16
N THR A 45 5.27 -10.43 -17.08
CA THR A 45 4.57 -10.40 -15.79
C THR A 45 4.48 -8.99 -15.22
N ARG A 46 5.57 -8.22 -15.27
CA ARG A 46 5.60 -6.82 -14.80
C ARG A 46 4.67 -5.91 -15.60
N GLY A 47 4.52 -6.18 -16.89
CA GLY A 47 3.59 -5.45 -17.76
C GLY A 47 2.12 -5.89 -17.65
N TRP A 48 1.83 -6.98 -16.93
CA TRP A 48 0.48 -7.51 -16.83
C TRP A 48 -0.42 -6.63 -15.98
N LYS A 49 -1.63 -6.41 -16.46
CA LYS A 49 -2.61 -5.58 -15.72
C LYS A 49 -2.89 -6.19 -14.34
N GLY A 50 -2.62 -5.42 -13.31
CA GLY A 50 -2.81 -5.82 -11.92
C GLY A 50 -1.59 -6.46 -11.26
N CYS A 51 -0.47 -6.65 -11.96
CA CYS A 51 0.81 -6.96 -11.33
C CYS A 51 1.36 -5.71 -10.63
N GLU A 52 1.53 -5.77 -9.30
CA GLU A 52 2.11 -4.67 -8.51
C GLU A 52 3.62 -4.82 -8.38
N SER A 53 4.11 -6.06 -8.18
CA SER A 53 5.53 -6.39 -8.19
C SER A 53 5.75 -7.87 -8.44
N ILE A 54 6.92 -8.21 -8.99
CA ILE A 54 7.44 -9.57 -9.11
C ILE A 54 8.95 -9.56 -8.98
N ASP A 55 9.45 -10.42 -8.09
CA ASP A 55 10.86 -10.61 -7.81
C ASP A 55 11.23 -12.09 -7.83
N CYS A 56 12.47 -12.37 -8.22
CA CYS A 56 13.02 -13.72 -8.32
C CYS A 56 14.22 -13.84 -7.38
N TYR A 57 14.21 -14.86 -6.54
CA TYR A 57 15.25 -15.12 -5.53
C TYR A 57 15.80 -16.52 -5.67
N GLU A 58 17.13 -16.67 -5.60
CA GLU A 58 17.77 -17.97 -5.46
C GLU A 58 17.86 -18.36 -3.97
N SER A 59 17.64 -19.64 -3.68
CA SER A 59 17.81 -20.15 -2.31
C SER A 59 19.29 -20.25 -1.94
N HIS A 60 19.64 -19.73 -0.75
CA HIS A 60 20.98 -19.88 -0.20
C HIS A 60 21.28 -21.31 0.32
N THR A 61 20.25 -22.08 0.65
CA THR A 61 20.38 -23.41 1.26
C THR A 61 20.18 -24.54 0.27
N ASN A 62 19.45 -24.30 -0.82
CA ASN A 62 19.23 -25.29 -1.88
C ASN A 62 19.60 -24.70 -3.25
N PRO A 63 20.74 -25.10 -3.83
CA PRO A 63 21.22 -24.53 -5.10
C PRO A 63 20.31 -24.80 -6.30
N LEU A 64 19.37 -25.75 -6.19
CA LEU A 64 18.41 -26.09 -7.24
C LEU A 64 17.06 -25.40 -7.07
N GLN A 65 16.94 -24.46 -6.13
CA GLN A 65 15.65 -23.84 -5.81
C GLN A 65 15.64 -22.34 -6.14
N VAL A 66 14.52 -21.90 -6.71
CA VAL A 66 14.22 -20.50 -6.99
C VAL A 66 12.83 -20.17 -6.44
N THR A 67 12.69 -19.02 -5.84
CA THR A 67 11.41 -18.49 -5.36
C THR A 67 11.03 -17.25 -6.17
N ILE A 68 9.84 -17.26 -6.75
CA ILE A 68 9.20 -16.09 -7.33
C ILE A 68 8.25 -15.50 -6.28
N TRP A 69 8.46 -14.24 -5.92
CA TRP A 69 7.60 -13.48 -5.05
C TRP A 69 6.77 -12.53 -5.89
N GLN A 70 5.45 -12.59 -5.76
CA GLN A 70 4.52 -11.85 -6.61
C GLN A 70 3.51 -11.09 -5.76
N LYS A 71 3.17 -9.89 -6.19
CA LYS A 71 2.13 -9.07 -5.60
C LYS A 71 1.20 -8.56 -6.68
N TRP A 72 -0.10 -8.76 -6.48
CA TRP A 72 -1.17 -8.48 -7.44
C TRP A 72 -2.24 -7.59 -6.81
N SER A 73 -2.94 -6.82 -7.62
CA SER A 73 -4.07 -5.99 -7.18
C SER A 73 -5.27 -6.79 -6.65
N GLY A 74 -5.33 -8.08 -6.96
CA GLY A 74 -6.36 -9.02 -6.51
C GLY A 74 -6.13 -10.42 -7.09
N PRO A 75 -6.84 -11.44 -6.57
CA PRO A 75 -6.72 -12.82 -7.05
C PRO A 75 -7.11 -12.97 -8.53
N GLU A 76 -8.09 -12.22 -9.00
CA GLU A 76 -8.58 -12.30 -10.40
C GLU A 76 -7.50 -11.86 -11.40
N ALA A 77 -6.67 -10.88 -11.04
CA ALA A 77 -5.54 -10.43 -11.86
C ALA A 77 -4.49 -11.54 -11.97
N HIS A 78 -4.19 -12.21 -10.85
CA HIS A 78 -3.27 -13.34 -10.82
C HIS A 78 -3.81 -14.54 -11.63
N GLU A 79 -5.07 -14.91 -11.46
CA GLU A 79 -5.70 -16.01 -12.19
C GLU A 79 -5.70 -15.74 -13.71
N SER A 80 -6.02 -14.52 -14.12
CA SER A 80 -5.96 -14.10 -15.54
C SER A 80 -4.53 -14.24 -16.10
N TYR A 81 -3.52 -13.85 -15.33
CA TYR A 81 -2.12 -14.01 -15.70
C TYR A 81 -1.72 -15.50 -15.81
N VAL A 82 -2.07 -16.32 -14.82
CA VAL A 82 -1.79 -17.77 -14.82
C VAL A 82 -2.40 -18.43 -16.06
N LYS A 83 -3.64 -18.10 -16.41
CA LYS A 83 -4.30 -18.59 -17.61
C LYS A 83 -3.51 -18.22 -18.87
N HIS A 84 -3.07 -16.97 -19.00
CA HIS A 84 -2.24 -16.53 -20.12
C HIS A 84 -0.94 -17.34 -20.23
N ARG A 85 -0.27 -17.60 -19.10
CA ARG A 85 0.99 -18.37 -19.09
C ARG A 85 0.82 -19.86 -19.46
N HIS A 86 -0.37 -20.40 -19.25
CA HIS A 86 -0.74 -21.71 -19.82
C HIS A 86 -0.91 -21.63 -21.34
N GLU A 87 -1.56 -20.59 -21.83
CA GLU A 87 -1.87 -20.42 -23.25
C GLU A 87 -0.64 -20.09 -24.10
N ASP A 88 0.36 -19.37 -23.54
CA ASP A 88 1.60 -19.02 -24.24
C ASP A 88 2.70 -20.10 -24.19
N GLY A 89 2.44 -21.23 -23.51
CA GLY A 89 3.36 -22.37 -23.38
C GLY A 89 4.49 -22.16 -22.36
N SER A 90 4.52 -21.05 -21.63
CA SER A 90 5.57 -20.77 -20.63
C SER A 90 5.57 -21.82 -19.51
N PHE A 91 4.39 -22.32 -19.12
CA PHE A 91 4.28 -23.33 -18.07
C PHE A 91 4.67 -24.72 -18.56
N ASP A 92 4.47 -25.05 -19.83
CA ASP A 92 4.97 -26.29 -20.40
C ASP A 92 6.50 -26.31 -20.40
N PHE A 93 7.11 -25.20 -20.87
CA PHE A 93 8.56 -25.01 -20.79
C PHE A 93 9.08 -25.14 -19.35
N LEU A 94 8.43 -24.51 -18.38
CA LEU A 94 8.80 -24.63 -16.96
C LEU A 94 8.67 -26.08 -16.46
N GLY A 95 7.61 -26.77 -16.84
CA GLY A 95 7.35 -28.19 -16.48
C GLY A 95 8.47 -29.12 -16.93
N GLU A 96 9.12 -28.83 -18.05
CA GLU A 96 10.27 -29.60 -18.52
C GLU A 96 11.52 -29.44 -17.63
N LEU A 97 11.64 -28.34 -16.90
CA LEU A 97 12.83 -27.97 -16.14
C LEU A 97 12.75 -28.40 -14.66
N ILE A 98 11.56 -28.40 -14.07
CA ILE A 98 11.36 -28.72 -12.65
C ILE A 98 11.38 -30.20 -12.34
N SER A 99 11.81 -30.56 -11.13
CA SER A 99 11.84 -31.96 -10.62
C SER A 99 10.51 -32.40 -10.00
N SER A 100 9.68 -31.46 -9.57
CA SER A 100 8.37 -31.68 -8.94
C SER A 100 7.45 -30.48 -9.22
N PRO A 101 6.14 -30.60 -9.08
CA PRO A 101 5.22 -29.46 -9.14
C PRO A 101 5.65 -28.35 -8.20
N PRO A 102 5.51 -27.07 -8.60
CA PRO A 102 5.89 -25.96 -7.77
C PRO A 102 5.02 -25.85 -6.51
N GLU A 103 5.60 -25.36 -5.43
CA GLU A 103 4.87 -25.03 -4.21
C GLU A 103 4.32 -23.61 -4.38
N ILE A 104 3.00 -23.49 -4.49
CA ILE A 104 2.31 -22.20 -4.63
C ILE A 104 1.67 -21.82 -3.29
N ASN A 105 2.13 -20.75 -2.68
CA ASN A 105 1.67 -20.30 -1.37
C ASN A 105 1.01 -18.92 -1.47
N PRO A 106 -0.33 -18.84 -1.46
CA PRO A 106 -1.02 -17.57 -1.24
C PRO A 106 -0.71 -17.06 0.17
N LEU A 107 -0.27 -15.82 0.28
CA LEU A 107 0.17 -15.22 1.52
C LEU A 107 -0.80 -14.11 1.94
N LYS A 108 -1.11 -14.07 3.23
CA LYS A 108 -1.84 -12.95 3.82
C LYS A 108 -0.84 -12.01 4.49
N PRO A 109 -0.98 -10.69 4.32
CA PRO A 109 -0.14 -9.76 5.05
C PRO A 109 -0.34 -9.98 6.55
N VAL A 110 0.78 -10.09 7.27
CA VAL A 110 0.75 -10.07 8.74
C VAL A 110 0.57 -8.61 9.14
N LEU A 111 -0.59 -8.32 9.74
CA LEU A 111 -0.83 -7.00 10.32
C LEU A 111 0.17 -6.75 11.45
N PHE A 112 0.53 -5.50 11.68
CA PHE A 112 1.40 -5.10 12.79
C PHE A 112 0.87 -5.68 14.10
N LYS A 113 1.77 -6.20 14.92
CA LYS A 113 1.39 -6.91 16.16
C LYS A 113 0.76 -6.01 17.20
N THR A 114 1.15 -4.74 17.25
CA THR A 114 0.67 -3.78 18.25
C THR A 114 -0.20 -2.70 17.63
N ASP A 115 -1.15 -2.20 18.39
CA ASP A 115 -1.98 -1.07 17.96
C ASP A 115 -1.13 0.18 17.68
N THR A 116 -0.04 0.37 18.42
CA THR A 116 0.91 1.47 18.16
C THR A 116 1.53 1.38 16.78
N GLU A 117 1.97 0.19 16.34
CA GLU A 117 2.56 -0.02 15.02
C GLU A 117 1.52 0.18 13.91
N GLN A 118 0.28 -0.31 14.12
CA GLN A 118 -0.81 -0.14 13.17
C GLN A 118 -1.17 1.35 13.00
N VAL A 119 -1.38 2.07 14.11
CA VAL A 119 -1.71 3.52 14.08
C VAL A 119 -0.56 4.31 13.46
N THR A 120 0.68 3.99 13.80
CA THR A 120 1.86 4.64 13.19
C THR A 120 1.87 4.44 11.67
N ARG A 121 1.57 3.24 11.20
CA ARG A 121 1.49 2.96 9.77
C ARG A 121 0.38 3.76 9.09
N VAL A 122 -0.81 3.85 9.69
CA VAL A 122 -1.89 4.70 9.18
C VAL A 122 -1.42 6.14 9.01
N ILE A 123 -0.74 6.70 10.01
CA ILE A 123 -0.26 8.09 9.93
C ILE A 123 0.82 8.27 8.85
N LEU A 124 1.71 7.31 8.67
CA LEU A 124 2.69 7.33 7.58
C LEU A 124 2.00 7.34 6.21
N ASP A 125 1.00 6.49 6.03
CA ASP A 125 0.22 6.41 4.80
C ASP A 125 -0.59 7.69 4.56
N MET A 126 -1.14 8.33 5.62
CA MET A 126 -1.81 9.64 5.54
C MET A 126 -0.87 10.78 5.14
N CYS A 127 0.43 10.62 5.35
CA CYS A 127 1.45 11.60 4.97
C CYS A 127 2.05 11.34 3.58
N ASP A 128 1.57 10.35 2.83
CA ASP A 128 2.05 10.11 1.46
C ASP A 128 1.60 11.23 0.53
N LYS A 129 2.44 11.56 -0.46
CA LYS A 129 2.08 12.52 -1.51
C LYS A 129 0.93 12.04 -2.39
N ASP A 130 0.83 10.73 -2.59
CA ASP A 130 -0.31 10.10 -3.22
C ASP A 130 -1.42 9.91 -2.17
N HIS A 131 -2.39 10.81 -2.20
CA HIS A 131 -3.51 10.82 -1.27
C HIS A 131 -4.31 9.51 -1.28
N THR A 132 -4.28 8.73 -2.37
CA THR A 132 -5.00 7.46 -2.45
C THR A 132 -4.42 6.42 -1.47
N VAL A 133 -3.14 6.54 -1.11
CA VAL A 133 -2.48 5.71 -0.09
C VAL A 133 -3.08 5.95 1.29
N GLY A 134 -3.35 7.21 1.65
CA GLY A 134 -4.00 7.58 2.91
C GLY A 134 -5.50 7.30 2.94
N ASN A 135 -6.20 7.52 1.83
CA ASN A 135 -7.66 7.42 1.74
C ASN A 135 -8.22 6.07 2.16
N LYS A 136 -7.49 4.98 1.91
CA LYS A 136 -7.88 3.62 2.34
C LYS A 136 -8.05 3.47 3.86
N HIS A 137 -7.48 4.40 4.63
CA HIS A 137 -7.58 4.43 6.08
C HIS A 137 -8.63 5.42 6.58
N MET A 138 -9.22 6.23 5.72
CA MET A 138 -10.28 7.15 6.12
C MET A 138 -11.62 6.41 6.19
N HIS A 139 -12.34 6.59 7.28
CA HIS A 139 -13.70 6.08 7.42
C HIS A 139 -14.65 6.88 6.52
N GLU A 140 -15.71 6.28 6.01
CA GLU A 140 -16.70 6.94 5.14
C GLU A 140 -17.33 8.20 5.76
N LYS A 141 -17.45 8.21 7.08
CA LYS A 141 -17.97 9.35 7.88
C LYS A 141 -16.86 10.24 8.44
N CYS A 142 -15.64 10.12 7.92
CA CYS A 142 -14.53 10.96 8.36
C CYS A 142 -14.83 12.44 8.12
N VAL A 143 -14.51 13.26 9.10
CA VAL A 143 -14.57 14.73 8.99
C VAL A 143 -13.16 15.29 9.08
N PHE A 144 -12.78 16.10 8.10
CA PHE A 144 -11.50 16.76 8.07
C PHE A 144 -11.67 18.29 8.15
N ILE A 145 -11.09 18.92 9.16
CA ILE A 145 -11.14 20.39 9.34
C ILE A 145 -9.90 21.00 8.70
N ARG A 146 -10.14 21.86 7.70
CA ARG A 146 -9.07 22.62 7.04
C ARG A 146 -8.56 23.78 7.92
N PRO A 147 -7.39 24.37 7.62
CA PRO A 147 -6.86 25.51 8.35
C PRO A 147 -7.82 26.72 8.42
N THR A 148 -8.71 26.84 7.45
CA THR A 148 -9.75 27.89 7.38
C THR A 148 -10.97 27.59 8.26
N GLY A 149 -10.99 26.45 8.97
CA GLY A 149 -12.13 26.01 9.80
C GLY A 149 -13.23 25.29 9.01
N ASN A 150 -13.17 25.25 7.68
CA ASN A 150 -14.20 24.59 6.87
C ASN A 150 -14.06 23.07 6.94
N PRO A 151 -15.11 22.32 7.32
CA PRO A 151 -15.09 20.86 7.32
C PRO A 151 -15.22 20.29 5.91
N LEU A 152 -14.62 19.14 5.70
CA LEU A 152 -14.80 18.29 4.54
C LEU A 152 -15.17 16.88 5.04
N ASP A 153 -16.11 16.23 4.37
CA ASP A 153 -16.28 14.79 4.41
C ASP A 153 -15.27 14.10 3.47
N LEU A 154 -15.31 12.78 3.39
CA LEU A 154 -14.41 12.01 2.54
C LEU A 154 -14.56 12.36 1.04
N ASP A 155 -15.80 12.60 0.59
CA ASP A 155 -16.06 12.99 -0.81
C ASP A 155 -15.51 14.39 -1.10
N GLY A 156 -15.73 15.35 -0.22
CA GLY A 156 -15.16 16.70 -0.31
C GLY A 156 -13.63 16.71 -0.25
N TRP A 157 -13.03 15.82 0.58
CA TRP A 157 -11.59 15.61 0.61
C TRP A 157 -11.07 15.10 -0.74
N ASN A 158 -11.69 14.04 -1.29
CA ASN A 158 -11.31 13.48 -2.57
C ASN A 158 -11.44 14.50 -3.71
N LYS A 159 -12.54 15.22 -3.77
CA LYS A 159 -12.74 16.29 -4.75
C LYS A 159 -11.69 17.39 -4.64
N MET A 160 -11.30 17.76 -3.43
CA MET A 160 -10.23 18.74 -3.22
C MET A 160 -8.88 18.20 -3.72
N MET A 161 -8.51 16.98 -3.37
CA MET A 161 -7.21 16.39 -3.71
C MET A 161 -7.05 16.04 -5.19
N THR A 162 -8.15 15.79 -5.90
CA THR A 162 -8.17 15.50 -7.34
C THR A 162 -8.42 16.73 -8.20
N ASN A 163 -8.61 17.91 -7.59
CA ASN A 163 -8.83 19.15 -8.32
C ASN A 163 -7.54 19.58 -9.03
N GLU A 164 -7.64 20.04 -10.28
CA GLU A 164 -6.50 20.55 -11.08
C GLU A 164 -5.76 21.73 -10.43
N ASP A 165 -6.43 22.45 -9.54
CA ASP A 165 -5.83 23.52 -8.74
C ASP A 165 -4.88 23.01 -7.64
N VAL A 166 -4.86 21.71 -7.36
CA VAL A 166 -4.05 21.08 -6.30
C VAL A 166 -3.01 20.13 -6.90
N ASN A 167 -1.75 20.43 -6.72
CA ASN A 167 -0.66 19.52 -7.09
C ASN A 167 0.28 19.33 -5.91
N VAL A 168 0.37 18.11 -5.39
CA VAL A 168 1.26 17.75 -4.28
C VAL A 168 2.58 17.23 -4.85
N GLU A 169 3.63 18.03 -4.76
CA GLU A 169 4.98 17.65 -5.18
C GLU A 169 5.62 16.66 -4.21
N SER A 170 5.54 16.99 -2.92
CA SER A 170 6.06 16.12 -1.85
C SER A 170 5.25 16.28 -0.56
N SER A 171 5.16 15.20 0.20
CA SER A 171 4.60 15.20 1.55
C SER A 171 5.32 14.12 2.38
N ARG A 172 5.61 14.44 3.63
CA ARG A 172 6.26 13.50 4.54
C ARG A 172 5.96 13.79 5.99
N LEU A 173 5.94 12.76 6.80
CA LEU A 173 5.94 12.86 8.24
C LEU A 173 7.31 13.41 8.72
N VAL A 174 7.29 14.46 9.52
CA VAL A 174 8.48 15.03 10.16
C VAL A 174 8.65 14.46 11.56
N GLN A 175 7.55 14.44 12.32
CA GLN A 175 7.58 14.02 13.73
C GLN A 175 6.19 13.55 14.17
N MET A 176 6.17 12.45 14.94
CA MET A 176 5.03 12.04 15.73
C MET A 176 5.12 12.77 17.09
N ASN A 177 4.30 13.81 17.27
CA ASN A 177 4.39 14.66 18.45
C ASN A 177 3.77 14.00 19.69
N ARG A 178 2.64 13.34 19.49
CA ARG A 178 1.94 12.59 20.55
C ARG A 178 1.08 11.49 19.94
N LEU A 179 1.12 10.33 20.56
CA LEU A 179 0.23 9.21 20.29
C LEU A 179 -0.35 8.72 21.63
N ARG A 180 -1.67 8.57 21.67
CA ARG A 180 -2.40 7.93 22.79
C ARG A 180 -3.39 6.94 22.21
N ILE A 181 -3.41 5.75 22.77
CA ILE A 181 -4.35 4.69 22.41
C ILE A 181 -5.07 4.27 23.69
N SER A 182 -6.38 4.15 23.61
CA SER A 182 -7.25 3.66 24.65
C SER A 182 -8.30 2.77 24.01
N GLU A 183 -8.25 1.47 24.30
CA GLU A 183 -9.15 0.46 23.73
C GLU A 183 -9.25 0.55 22.20
N ASN A 184 -10.38 1.00 21.69
CA ASN A 184 -10.66 1.11 20.24
C ASN A 184 -10.52 2.54 19.70
N MET A 185 -9.93 3.45 20.46
CA MET A 185 -9.73 4.85 20.06
C MET A 185 -8.26 5.23 20.16
N ALA A 186 -7.77 5.97 19.19
CA ALA A 186 -6.47 6.62 19.25
C ALA A 186 -6.58 8.09 18.85
N TYR A 187 -5.80 8.96 19.48
CA TYR A 187 -5.54 10.26 18.94
C TYR A 187 -4.04 10.45 18.67
N VAL A 188 -3.76 11.12 17.58
CA VAL A 188 -2.39 11.35 17.13
C VAL A 188 -2.22 12.81 16.76
N CYS A 189 -1.21 13.46 17.35
CA CYS A 189 -0.74 14.76 16.93
C CYS A 189 0.60 14.59 16.23
N TYR A 190 0.75 15.08 15.01
CA TYR A 190 1.95 14.86 14.21
C TYR A 190 2.25 16.09 13.33
N THR A 191 3.51 16.23 12.95
CA THR A 191 4.01 17.30 12.10
C THR A 191 4.36 16.74 10.73
N THR A 192 3.89 17.41 9.68
CA THR A 192 4.25 17.09 8.30
C THR A 192 5.00 18.23 7.65
N HIS A 193 5.76 17.93 6.63
CA HIS A 193 6.33 18.91 5.70
C HIS A 193 5.79 18.58 4.31
N GLY A 194 5.17 19.56 3.67
CA GLY A 194 4.57 19.43 2.36
C GLY A 194 4.96 20.55 1.41
N LYS A 195 5.24 20.18 0.16
CA LYS A 195 5.35 21.11 -0.96
C LYS A 195 4.22 20.84 -1.92
N PHE A 196 3.46 21.85 -2.21
CA PHE A 196 2.28 21.74 -3.07
C PHE A 196 1.91 23.07 -3.71
N THR A 197 1.29 23.02 -4.86
CA THR A 197 0.67 24.18 -5.49
C THR A 197 -0.83 24.14 -5.21
N TYR A 198 -1.39 25.30 -4.84
CA TYR A 198 -2.83 25.48 -4.68
C TYR A 198 -3.27 26.77 -5.38
N LYS A 199 -4.13 26.66 -6.38
CA LYS A 199 -4.60 27.79 -7.21
C LYS A 199 -3.45 28.66 -7.76
N GLY A 200 -2.42 27.98 -8.28
CA GLY A 200 -1.23 28.63 -8.83
C GLY A 200 -0.25 29.20 -7.80
N THR A 201 -0.54 29.09 -6.50
CA THR A 201 0.38 29.51 -5.43
C THR A 201 1.18 28.33 -4.92
N GLU A 202 2.50 28.44 -5.00
CA GLU A 202 3.42 27.45 -4.43
C GLU A 202 3.47 27.60 -2.90
N ASN A 203 3.41 26.46 -2.23
CA ASN A 203 3.50 26.35 -0.77
C ASN A 203 4.61 25.37 -0.41
N ASP A 204 5.45 25.78 0.51
CA ASP A 204 6.48 24.96 1.17
C ASP A 204 6.28 25.16 2.67
N ASP A 205 5.48 24.29 3.29
CA ASP A 205 5.07 24.52 4.66
C ASP A 205 5.19 23.28 5.57
N VAL A 206 5.34 23.59 6.85
CA VAL A 206 5.31 22.64 7.95
C VAL A 206 4.05 22.87 8.76
N ALA A 207 3.19 21.86 8.84
CA ALA A 207 1.91 21.93 9.51
C ALA A 207 1.77 20.85 10.58
N VAL A 208 1.00 21.15 11.62
CA VAL A 208 0.61 20.18 12.63
C VAL A 208 -0.76 19.64 12.28
N PHE A 209 -0.86 18.32 12.33
CA PHE A 209 -2.13 17.59 12.18
C PHE A 209 -2.52 16.96 13.50
N THR A 210 -3.81 16.86 13.72
CA THR A 210 -4.39 16.02 14.75
C THR A 210 -5.38 15.09 14.07
N SER A 211 -5.24 13.79 14.33
CA SER A 211 -6.19 12.77 13.85
C SER A 211 -6.72 11.95 15.02
N ILE A 212 -8.02 11.64 14.95
CA ILE A 212 -8.67 10.66 15.80
C ILE A 212 -8.94 9.44 14.95
N LEU A 213 -8.55 8.28 15.47
CA LEU A 213 -8.75 6.99 14.83
C LEU A 213 -9.64 6.11 15.72
N GLU A 214 -10.47 5.31 15.08
CA GLU A 214 -11.24 4.26 15.73
C GLU A 214 -10.85 2.91 15.13
N LYS A 215 -10.85 1.87 15.98
CA LYS A 215 -10.63 0.49 15.56
C LYS A 215 -11.96 -0.14 15.19
N LEU A 216 -12.27 -0.15 13.91
CA LEU A 216 -13.51 -0.65 13.33
C LEU A 216 -13.20 -1.91 12.52
N ASP A 217 -13.92 -2.99 12.78
CA ASP A 217 -13.71 -4.29 12.11
C ASP A 217 -12.25 -4.77 12.15
N GLY A 218 -11.58 -4.55 13.30
CA GLY A 218 -10.19 -4.94 13.53
C GLY A 218 -9.14 -4.07 12.85
N ARG A 219 -9.53 -2.94 12.22
CA ARG A 219 -8.64 -2.01 11.53
C ARG A 219 -8.75 -0.61 12.11
N TRP A 220 -7.62 0.07 12.23
CA TRP A 220 -7.59 1.47 12.61
C TRP A 220 -7.96 2.36 11.42
N GLN A 221 -9.00 3.19 11.59
CA GLN A 221 -9.51 4.10 10.58
C GLN A 221 -9.56 5.52 11.12
N VAL A 222 -9.19 6.50 10.30
CA VAL A 222 -9.29 7.92 10.64
C VAL A 222 -10.75 8.34 10.55
N VAL A 223 -11.32 8.76 11.66
CA VAL A 223 -12.71 9.27 11.75
C VAL A 223 -12.77 10.78 11.86
N PHE A 224 -11.68 11.41 12.28
CA PHE A 224 -11.55 12.86 12.34
C PHE A 224 -10.11 13.27 12.04
N GLY A 225 -9.94 14.37 11.33
CA GLY A 225 -8.67 15.00 11.07
C GLY A 225 -8.76 16.53 11.13
N GLN A 226 -7.69 17.15 11.57
CA GLN A 226 -7.56 18.61 11.54
C GLN A 226 -6.13 18.99 11.18
N ARG A 227 -5.99 20.00 10.31
CA ARG A 227 -4.70 20.59 9.96
C ARG A 227 -4.62 22.02 10.49
N SER A 228 -3.51 22.36 11.15
CA SER A 228 -3.18 23.75 11.48
C SER A 228 -2.81 24.56 10.23
N THR A 229 -2.78 25.86 10.34
CA THR A 229 -2.10 26.72 9.37
C THR A 229 -0.63 26.32 9.27
N GLY A 230 -0.11 26.22 8.05
CA GLY A 230 1.29 25.94 7.80
C GLY A 230 2.20 27.09 8.23
N ARG A 231 3.42 26.80 8.60
CA ARG A 231 4.51 27.75 8.86
C ARG A 231 5.66 27.46 7.89
N LYS A 232 6.54 28.42 7.70
CA LYS A 232 7.74 28.21 6.87
C LYS A 232 8.66 27.18 7.52
N PRO A 233 9.38 26.36 6.75
CA PRO A 233 10.37 25.42 7.30
C PRO A 233 11.46 26.10 8.13
N SER A 234 11.77 27.38 7.87
CA SER A 234 12.74 28.18 8.60
C SER A 234 12.25 28.69 9.97
N ASP A 235 10.93 28.61 10.23
CA ASP A 235 10.38 29.12 11.49
C ASP A 235 10.72 28.16 12.65
N THR A 236 10.89 28.76 13.83
CA THR A 236 11.15 27.96 15.04
C THR A 236 10.01 26.96 15.29
N PRO A 237 10.31 25.64 15.40
CA PRO A 237 9.27 24.65 15.67
C PRO A 237 8.60 24.90 17.03
N PRO A 238 7.28 24.69 17.14
CA PRO A 238 6.61 24.70 18.43
C PRO A 238 7.14 23.58 19.32
N LYS A 239 7.28 23.85 20.60
CA LYS A 239 7.60 22.83 21.59
C LYS A 239 6.29 22.15 22.02
N PHE A 240 6.26 20.84 21.92
CA PHE A 240 5.14 20.05 22.46
C PHE A 240 5.46 19.69 23.92
N PRO A 241 4.48 19.85 24.81
CA PRO A 241 4.65 19.51 26.23
C PRO A 241 4.79 18.01 26.46
#